data_4afa46e1baebc4395ef5925c2f7f2adb
#
_entry.id   4afa46e1baebc4395ef5925c2f7f2adb
#
_cell.length_a   1.000
_cell.length_b   1.000
_cell.length_c   1.000
_cell.angle_alpha   90.00
_cell.angle_beta   90.00
_cell.angle_gamma   90.00
#
_symmetry.space_group_name_H-M   'P 1'
#
loop_
_entity.id
_entity.type
_entity.pdbx_description
1 polymer ?
#
loop_
_entity_poly.entity_id
_entity_poly.type
_entity_poly.pdbx_seq_one_letter_code
_entity_poly.pdbx_strand_id
1 'polypeptide(L)'
;MHHFHLLKAARVKKETNDSVNIAFEIPQNLRHEFAFKQGQYLNLRFVFGDEDLRRSYSIVNAPSEGNTELEILVKHLEGGKVSTILNNELKEGDQVEASAPMGHFYTHYHPSNEKTYIGLAAGSGISPVLSNLKEALYQEPKSKAYLFFSNKSLNDIIFKKEIDDLTEKFEERLKVIYLLSREKHFEDELFEGRISAEKLSQLFERFPEIPVQESTYFICGPSEMIKDISGYLKNDKKVPSLQIMYEYYAAPDDDENAEMSDEFKAIPNIESMVTLIIDDDEYSFHLNSKKKSILDQALHDKLPVPFACKGGVCCTCKAQVMEGEVFMEKN
;
A
#
# COMPACT_ATOMS: atom_id res chain seq x y z
N MET A 1 20.54 -2.44 -9.58
CA MET A 1 19.87 -1.14 -9.91
C MET A 1 18.40 -1.41 -10.18
N HIS A 2 17.45 -0.73 -9.53
CA HIS A 2 16.05 -0.85 -9.93
C HIS A 2 15.91 -0.24 -11.33
N HIS A 3 15.77 -1.10 -12.33
CA HIS A 3 15.52 -0.64 -13.69
C HIS A 3 14.10 -0.10 -13.79
N PHE A 4 13.95 1.07 -14.43
CA PHE A 4 12.67 1.62 -14.81
C PHE A 4 12.43 1.32 -16.27
N HIS A 5 11.24 0.84 -16.58
CA HIS A 5 10.80 0.54 -17.93
C HIS A 5 9.68 1.48 -18.34
N LEU A 6 9.68 1.93 -19.59
CA LEU A 6 8.57 2.68 -20.13
C LEU A 6 7.38 1.73 -20.37
N LEU A 7 6.33 1.93 -19.61
CA LEU A 7 5.06 1.21 -19.78
C LEU A 7 4.02 2.15 -20.42
N LYS A 8 3.27 1.62 -21.36
CA LYS A 8 2.19 2.34 -22.02
C LYS A 8 0.91 2.27 -21.18
N ALA A 9 0.28 3.41 -20.92
CA ALA A 9 -1.05 3.48 -20.35
C ALA A 9 -2.07 2.95 -21.39
N ALA A 10 -2.53 1.72 -21.20
CA ALA A 10 -3.50 1.09 -22.09
C ALA A 10 -4.92 1.63 -21.84
N ARG A 11 -5.21 2.01 -20.59
CA ARG A 11 -6.50 2.55 -20.17
C ARG A 11 -6.31 3.55 -19.03
N VAL A 12 -7.04 4.65 -19.07
CA VAL A 12 -7.12 5.66 -18.03
C VAL A 12 -8.59 5.95 -17.74
N LYS A 13 -9.11 5.47 -16.61
CA LYS A 13 -10.53 5.53 -16.24
C LYS A 13 -10.72 6.29 -14.93
N LYS A 14 -11.59 7.31 -14.91
CA LYS A 14 -12.03 7.93 -13.67
C LYS A 14 -12.87 6.95 -12.85
N GLU A 15 -12.47 6.75 -11.58
CA GLU A 15 -13.23 5.95 -10.62
C GLU A 15 -14.12 6.83 -9.74
N THR A 16 -13.59 7.96 -9.27
CA THR A 16 -14.32 8.98 -8.52
C THR A 16 -13.88 10.37 -9.00
N ASN A 17 -14.42 11.45 -8.41
CA ASN A 17 -14.01 12.81 -8.76
C ASN A 17 -12.53 13.08 -8.51
N ASP A 18 -11.92 12.38 -7.54
CA ASP A 18 -10.55 12.58 -7.09
C ASP A 18 -9.65 11.33 -7.29
N SER A 19 -10.08 10.35 -8.09
CA SER A 19 -9.28 9.15 -8.33
C SER A 19 -9.40 8.62 -9.76
N VAL A 20 -8.31 8.01 -10.24
CA VAL A 20 -8.19 7.40 -11.56
C VAL A 20 -7.60 5.99 -11.45
N ASN A 21 -8.17 5.04 -12.18
CA ASN A 21 -7.60 3.72 -12.42
C ASN A 21 -6.81 3.75 -13.73
N ILE A 22 -5.56 3.33 -13.69
CA ILE A 22 -4.63 3.30 -14.83
C ILE A 22 -4.20 1.85 -15.04
N ALA A 23 -4.46 1.32 -16.24
CA ALA A 23 -3.95 0.02 -16.67
C ALA A 23 -2.73 0.22 -17.57
N PHE A 24 -1.63 -0.44 -17.23
CA PHE A 24 -0.41 -0.46 -18.01
C PHE A 24 -0.29 -1.75 -18.80
N GLU A 25 -0.06 -1.63 -20.10
CA GLU A 25 0.29 -2.76 -20.97
C GLU A 25 1.71 -3.25 -20.64
N ILE A 26 1.85 -4.55 -20.35
CA ILE A 26 3.16 -5.15 -20.10
C ILE A 26 3.69 -5.79 -21.37
N PRO A 27 4.79 -5.24 -21.96
CA PRO A 27 5.43 -5.80 -23.13
C PRO A 27 5.80 -7.28 -22.92
N GLN A 28 5.69 -8.07 -23.98
CA GLN A 28 5.91 -9.52 -23.90
C GLN A 28 7.28 -9.90 -23.34
N ASN A 29 8.32 -9.15 -23.67
CA ASN A 29 9.69 -9.36 -23.18
C ASN A 29 9.87 -8.98 -21.70
N LEU A 30 8.95 -8.21 -21.09
CA LEU A 30 8.99 -7.81 -19.69
C LEU A 30 8.04 -8.63 -18.80
N ARG A 31 7.24 -9.52 -19.34
CA ARG A 31 6.24 -10.28 -18.57
C ARG A 31 6.84 -11.08 -17.42
N HIS A 32 8.04 -11.61 -17.55
CA HIS A 32 8.71 -12.33 -16.48
C HIS A 32 9.12 -11.38 -15.35
N GLU A 33 9.65 -10.20 -15.69
CA GLU A 33 10.10 -9.21 -14.72
C GLU A 33 8.91 -8.54 -14.00
N PHE A 34 7.78 -8.35 -14.72
CA PHE A 34 6.55 -7.79 -14.18
C PHE A 34 5.57 -8.83 -13.64
N ALA A 35 6.00 -10.10 -13.50
CA ALA A 35 5.23 -11.07 -12.73
C ALA A 35 5.12 -10.61 -11.28
N PHE A 36 3.90 -10.59 -10.74
CA PHE A 36 3.64 -9.99 -9.44
C PHE A 36 2.89 -10.94 -8.51
N LYS A 37 2.90 -10.60 -7.22
CA LYS A 37 2.01 -11.14 -6.21
C LYS A 37 0.98 -10.10 -5.82
N GLN A 38 -0.20 -10.55 -5.43
CA GLN A 38 -1.26 -9.68 -4.92
C GLN A 38 -0.73 -8.76 -3.81
N GLY A 39 -1.21 -7.51 -3.77
CA GLY A 39 -0.77 -6.52 -2.77
C GLY A 39 0.64 -5.94 -2.98
N GLN A 40 1.33 -6.30 -4.07
CA GLN A 40 2.55 -5.60 -4.49
C GLN A 40 2.22 -4.25 -5.14
N TYR A 41 3.24 -3.40 -5.30
CA TYR A 41 3.13 -2.07 -5.87
C TYR A 41 4.16 -1.84 -6.98
N LEU A 42 3.92 -0.84 -7.83
CA LEU A 42 4.87 -0.27 -8.77
C LEU A 42 5.40 1.06 -8.24
N ASN A 43 6.69 1.34 -8.45
CA ASN A 43 7.21 2.69 -8.34
C ASN A 43 7.13 3.35 -9.70
N LEU A 44 6.42 4.46 -9.80
CA LEU A 44 6.42 5.32 -10.96
C LEU A 44 7.43 6.44 -10.79
N ARG A 45 8.16 6.78 -11.86
CA ARG A 45 9.20 7.80 -11.87
C ARG A 45 8.84 8.94 -12.81
N PHE A 46 9.00 10.15 -12.32
CA PHE A 46 8.79 11.40 -13.06
C PHE A 46 9.99 12.32 -12.86
N VAL A 47 10.51 12.90 -13.93
CA VAL A 47 11.65 13.81 -13.87
C VAL A 47 11.19 15.21 -14.31
N PHE A 48 11.36 16.21 -13.44
CA PHE A 48 11.02 17.61 -13.66
C PHE A 48 12.28 18.47 -13.50
N GLY A 49 12.97 18.77 -14.60
CA GLY A 49 14.27 19.41 -14.55
C GLY A 49 15.27 18.52 -13.77
N ASP A 50 15.78 19.02 -12.63
CA ASP A 50 16.69 18.27 -11.77
C ASP A 50 16.00 17.45 -10.69
N GLU A 51 14.68 17.48 -10.61
CA GLU A 51 13.89 16.78 -9.58
C GLU A 51 13.44 15.38 -10.07
N ASP A 52 13.96 14.31 -9.46
CA ASP A 52 13.54 12.91 -9.68
C ASP A 52 12.48 12.54 -8.62
N LEU A 53 11.23 12.46 -9.03
CA LEU A 53 10.11 12.10 -8.17
C LEU A 53 9.68 10.67 -8.41
N ARG A 54 9.63 9.87 -7.35
CA ARG A 54 9.17 8.48 -7.37
C ARG A 54 8.00 8.31 -6.42
N ARG A 55 6.96 7.59 -6.88
CA ARG A 55 5.75 7.32 -6.08
C ARG A 55 5.32 5.88 -6.25
N SER A 56 4.99 5.26 -5.13
CA SER A 56 4.53 3.87 -5.07
C SER A 56 3.01 3.83 -5.21
N TYR A 57 2.51 2.92 -6.07
CA TYR A 57 1.09 2.67 -6.27
C TYR A 57 0.83 1.17 -6.26
N SER A 58 -0.03 0.72 -5.33
CA SER A 58 -0.37 -0.69 -5.19
C SER A 58 -1.13 -1.21 -6.40
N ILE A 59 -0.79 -2.43 -6.83
CA ILE A 59 -1.44 -3.13 -7.93
C ILE A 59 -2.82 -3.62 -7.45
N VAL A 60 -3.84 -3.34 -8.25
CA VAL A 60 -5.24 -3.67 -7.96
C VAL A 60 -5.62 -5.07 -8.44
N ASN A 61 -5.03 -5.53 -9.54
CA ASN A 61 -5.27 -6.86 -10.08
C ASN A 61 -4.92 -7.95 -9.07
N ALA A 62 -5.56 -9.11 -9.24
CA ALA A 62 -5.08 -10.36 -8.68
C ALA A 62 -4.33 -11.17 -9.75
N PRO A 63 -3.23 -11.87 -9.42
CA PRO A 63 -2.51 -12.70 -10.39
C PRO A 63 -3.39 -13.72 -11.09
N SER A 64 -4.36 -14.29 -10.37
CA SER A 64 -5.32 -15.29 -10.89
C SER A 64 -6.37 -14.74 -11.85
N GLU A 65 -6.45 -13.44 -12.05
CA GLU A 65 -7.31 -12.84 -13.08
C GLU A 65 -6.77 -13.09 -14.49
N GLY A 66 -5.47 -13.45 -14.62
CA GLY A 66 -4.84 -13.77 -15.89
C GLY A 66 -4.66 -12.58 -16.83
N ASN A 67 -4.73 -11.36 -16.29
CA ASN A 67 -4.60 -10.13 -17.06
C ASN A 67 -3.16 -9.94 -17.57
N THR A 68 -3.04 -9.36 -18.77
CA THR A 68 -1.75 -8.93 -19.35
C THR A 68 -1.40 -7.49 -19.00
N GLU A 69 -2.26 -6.82 -18.29
CA GLU A 69 -2.13 -5.44 -17.84
C GLU A 69 -1.96 -5.40 -16.32
N LEU A 70 -1.24 -4.42 -15.82
CA LEU A 70 -1.17 -4.08 -14.40
C LEU A 70 -1.98 -2.82 -14.14
N GLU A 71 -2.93 -2.91 -13.22
CA GLU A 71 -3.80 -1.80 -12.85
C GLU A 71 -3.35 -1.19 -11.53
N ILE A 72 -3.28 0.13 -11.49
CA ILE A 72 -3.06 0.91 -10.27
C ILE A 72 -4.15 1.94 -10.08
N LEU A 73 -4.43 2.27 -8.83
CA LEU A 73 -5.29 3.38 -8.47
C LEU A 73 -4.45 4.58 -8.04
N VAL A 74 -4.76 5.74 -8.57
CA VAL A 74 -4.14 6.99 -8.16
C VAL A 74 -5.21 7.93 -7.62
N LYS A 75 -5.14 8.23 -6.32
CA LYS A 75 -5.97 9.27 -5.71
C LYS A 75 -5.24 10.60 -5.80
N HIS A 76 -5.96 11.65 -6.22
CA HIS A 76 -5.43 13.02 -6.25
C HIS A 76 -5.11 13.49 -4.83
N LEU A 77 -3.90 13.99 -4.65
CA LEU A 77 -3.44 14.64 -3.43
C LEU A 77 -3.29 16.13 -3.72
N GLU A 78 -3.91 16.99 -2.91
CA GLU A 78 -3.77 18.43 -3.05
C GLU A 78 -2.30 18.85 -2.91
N GLY A 79 -1.80 19.64 -3.86
CA GLY A 79 -0.37 20.00 -3.95
C GLY A 79 0.57 18.90 -4.44
N GLY A 80 0.09 17.69 -4.65
CA GLY A 80 0.90 16.56 -5.13
C GLY A 80 1.16 16.64 -6.63
N LYS A 81 2.41 16.86 -7.07
CA LYS A 81 2.77 16.97 -8.49
C LYS A 81 2.40 15.71 -9.30
N VAL A 82 2.88 14.55 -8.86
CA VAL A 82 2.70 13.27 -9.59
C VAL A 82 1.22 12.87 -9.63
N SER A 83 0.51 12.93 -8.50
CA SER A 83 -0.92 12.57 -8.46
C SER A 83 -1.77 13.50 -9.32
N THR A 84 -1.41 14.78 -9.44
CA THR A 84 -2.08 15.75 -10.29
C THR A 84 -1.93 15.38 -11.77
N ILE A 85 -0.71 15.09 -12.22
CA ILE A 85 -0.43 14.66 -13.60
C ILE A 85 -1.20 13.39 -13.95
N LEU A 86 -1.09 12.37 -13.09
CA LEU A 86 -1.75 11.09 -13.33
C LEU A 86 -3.28 11.19 -13.35
N ASN A 87 -3.87 12.09 -12.57
CA ASN A 87 -5.32 12.28 -12.54
C ASN A 87 -5.87 13.18 -13.66
N ASN A 88 -5.10 14.18 -14.10
CA ASN A 88 -5.64 15.26 -14.92
C ASN A 88 -5.02 15.33 -16.32
N GLU A 89 -3.79 14.83 -16.51
CA GLU A 89 -3.02 15.03 -17.73
C GLU A 89 -2.76 13.73 -18.49
N LEU A 90 -2.53 12.61 -17.78
CA LEU A 90 -2.22 11.32 -18.39
C LEU A 90 -3.38 10.84 -19.27
N LYS A 91 -3.04 10.34 -20.45
CA LYS A 91 -3.98 9.81 -21.44
C LYS A 91 -3.60 8.41 -21.86
N GLU A 92 -4.57 7.69 -22.39
CA GLU A 92 -4.32 6.42 -23.07
C GLU A 92 -3.29 6.60 -24.19
N GLY A 93 -2.29 5.71 -24.22
CA GLY A 93 -1.17 5.78 -25.15
C GLY A 93 0.08 6.45 -24.59
N ASP A 94 -0.02 7.27 -23.54
CA ASP A 94 1.13 7.87 -22.88
C ASP A 94 2.03 6.82 -22.24
N GLN A 95 3.31 7.14 -22.10
CA GLN A 95 4.29 6.27 -21.48
C GLN A 95 4.74 6.81 -20.12
N VAL A 96 4.87 5.91 -19.15
CA VAL A 96 5.33 6.22 -17.79
C VAL A 96 6.45 5.27 -17.40
N GLU A 97 7.51 5.79 -16.79
CA GLU A 97 8.57 4.96 -16.22
C GLU A 97 8.06 4.25 -14.96
N ALA A 98 8.13 2.91 -14.97
CA ALA A 98 7.72 2.05 -13.85
C ALA A 98 8.80 1.03 -13.50
N SER A 99 8.98 0.77 -12.20
CA SER A 99 9.82 -0.35 -11.72
C SER A 99 9.07 -1.68 -11.85
N ALA A 100 9.80 -2.80 -11.80
CA ALA A 100 9.20 -4.09 -11.53
C ALA A 100 8.38 -4.08 -10.22
N PRO A 101 7.36 -4.98 -10.07
CA PRO A 101 6.54 -5.08 -8.86
C PRO A 101 7.35 -5.38 -7.61
N MET A 102 7.02 -4.70 -6.50
CA MET A 102 7.71 -4.79 -5.21
C MET A 102 6.70 -4.85 -4.07
N GLY A 103 7.17 -5.18 -2.86
CA GLY A 103 6.36 -5.16 -1.64
C GLY A 103 6.07 -6.54 -1.08
N HIS A 104 5.57 -6.55 0.18
CA HIS A 104 5.37 -7.77 0.98
C HIS A 104 3.97 -7.85 1.61
N PHE A 105 3.04 -7.03 1.17
CA PHE A 105 1.67 -7.01 1.69
C PHE A 105 0.84 -8.13 1.07
N TYR A 106 1.27 -9.40 1.24
CA TYR A 106 0.60 -10.58 0.71
C TYR A 106 0.76 -11.80 1.61
N THR A 107 -0.13 -12.77 1.43
CA THR A 107 -0.01 -14.12 2.00
C THR A 107 0.03 -15.17 0.88
N HIS A 108 0.30 -16.41 1.26
CA HIS A 108 0.24 -17.54 0.34
C HIS A 108 -1.12 -18.21 0.41
N TYR A 109 -1.72 -18.44 -0.74
CA TYR A 109 -2.99 -19.13 -0.89
C TYR A 109 -2.77 -20.56 -1.36
N HIS A 110 -3.68 -21.45 -0.99
CA HIS A 110 -3.66 -22.84 -1.43
C HIS A 110 -5.10 -23.37 -1.62
N PRO A 111 -5.41 -24.07 -2.73
CA PRO A 111 -6.77 -24.50 -3.05
C PRO A 111 -7.47 -25.36 -1.99
N SER A 112 -6.70 -26.02 -1.11
CA SER A 112 -7.25 -26.81 -0.01
C SER A 112 -7.60 -26.01 1.24
N ASN A 113 -7.23 -24.73 1.31
CA ASN A 113 -7.55 -23.89 2.46
C ASN A 113 -9.05 -23.64 2.57
N GLU A 114 -9.50 -23.53 3.82
CA GLU A 114 -10.84 -23.11 4.22
C GLU A 114 -10.68 -22.06 5.28
N LYS A 115 -10.47 -20.80 4.85
CA LYS A 115 -10.09 -19.66 5.71
C LYS A 115 -11.08 -18.51 5.55
N THR A 116 -11.04 -17.61 6.52
CA THR A 116 -11.72 -16.32 6.45
C THR A 116 -10.68 -15.20 6.31
N TYR A 117 -10.86 -14.37 5.29
CA TYR A 117 -10.03 -13.20 5.01
C TYR A 117 -10.84 -11.94 5.25
N ILE A 118 -10.26 -10.99 5.98
CA ILE A 118 -10.92 -9.74 6.34
C ILE A 118 -10.13 -8.57 5.79
N GLY A 119 -10.71 -7.86 4.84
CA GLY A 119 -10.19 -6.60 4.30
C GLY A 119 -10.75 -5.42 5.10
N LEU A 120 -9.88 -4.55 5.58
CA LEU A 120 -10.21 -3.30 6.27
C LEU A 120 -9.57 -2.16 5.50
N ALA A 121 -10.35 -1.47 4.68
CA ALA A 121 -9.86 -0.48 3.73
C ALA A 121 -10.51 0.89 3.96
N ALA A 122 -9.75 1.96 3.70
CA ALA A 122 -10.29 3.31 3.62
C ALA A 122 -9.71 4.05 2.40
N GLY A 123 -10.62 4.63 1.58
CA GLY A 123 -10.25 5.36 0.37
C GLY A 123 -9.37 4.54 -0.57
N SER A 124 -8.19 5.09 -0.97
CA SER A 124 -7.26 4.40 -1.88
C SER A 124 -6.59 3.15 -1.29
N GLY A 125 -6.67 2.95 0.04
CA GLY A 125 -6.21 1.71 0.68
C GLY A 125 -6.93 0.46 0.20
N ILE A 126 -8.02 0.62 -0.56
CA ILE A 126 -8.73 -0.49 -1.20
C ILE A 126 -7.85 -1.27 -2.19
N SER A 127 -6.89 -0.63 -2.87
CA SER A 127 -6.10 -1.26 -3.95
C SER A 127 -5.40 -2.56 -3.51
N PRO A 128 -4.48 -2.56 -2.53
CA PRO A 128 -3.80 -3.78 -2.13
C PRO A 128 -4.70 -4.74 -1.36
N VAL A 129 -5.72 -4.22 -0.66
CA VAL A 129 -6.70 -5.05 0.06
C VAL A 129 -7.55 -5.83 -0.94
N LEU A 130 -8.09 -5.17 -1.97
CA LEU A 130 -8.92 -5.80 -2.99
C LEU A 130 -8.13 -6.84 -3.78
N SER A 131 -6.88 -6.54 -4.15
CA SER A 131 -5.97 -7.48 -4.80
C SER A 131 -5.81 -8.78 -4.00
N ASN A 132 -5.59 -8.67 -2.68
CA ASN A 132 -5.49 -9.84 -1.80
C ASN A 132 -6.80 -10.63 -1.67
N LEU A 133 -7.94 -9.94 -1.50
CA LEU A 133 -9.23 -10.62 -1.38
C LEU A 133 -9.64 -11.31 -2.68
N LYS A 134 -9.39 -10.67 -3.83
CA LYS A 134 -9.62 -11.30 -5.15
C LYS A 134 -8.80 -12.57 -5.28
N GLU A 135 -7.50 -12.51 -5.01
CA GLU A 135 -6.63 -13.69 -5.12
C GLU A 135 -7.07 -14.82 -4.20
N ALA A 136 -7.46 -14.52 -2.94
CA ALA A 136 -8.03 -15.50 -2.02
C ALA A 136 -9.27 -16.19 -2.60
N LEU A 137 -10.19 -15.42 -3.13
CA LEU A 137 -11.45 -15.95 -3.69
C LEU A 137 -11.26 -16.78 -4.97
N TYR A 138 -10.26 -16.42 -5.79
CA TYR A 138 -9.92 -17.19 -7.00
C TYR A 138 -9.16 -18.48 -6.68
N GLN A 139 -8.19 -18.43 -5.78
CA GLN A 139 -7.31 -19.55 -5.46
C GLN A 139 -7.92 -20.56 -4.50
N GLU A 140 -8.80 -20.12 -3.59
CA GLU A 140 -9.32 -20.93 -2.49
C GLU A 140 -10.85 -21.07 -2.55
N PRO A 141 -11.38 -22.12 -3.21
CA PRO A 141 -12.83 -22.26 -3.45
C PRO A 141 -13.69 -22.34 -2.20
N LYS A 142 -13.11 -22.76 -1.06
CA LYS A 142 -13.83 -22.92 0.23
C LYS A 142 -13.67 -21.73 1.17
N SER A 143 -12.74 -20.83 0.88
CA SER A 143 -12.47 -19.66 1.73
C SER A 143 -13.50 -18.55 1.48
N LYS A 144 -13.70 -17.73 2.51
CA LYS A 144 -14.61 -16.58 2.54
C LYS A 144 -13.85 -15.29 2.74
N ALA A 145 -14.40 -14.19 2.25
CA ALA A 145 -13.87 -12.86 2.42
C ALA A 145 -14.94 -11.89 2.93
N TYR A 146 -14.53 -11.01 3.85
CA TYR A 146 -15.30 -9.86 4.32
C TYR A 146 -14.52 -8.59 4.00
N LEU A 147 -15.17 -7.64 3.36
CA LEU A 147 -14.58 -6.33 3.08
C LEU A 147 -15.35 -5.26 3.84
N PHE A 148 -14.70 -4.65 4.84
CA PHE A 148 -15.19 -3.44 5.49
C PHE A 148 -14.50 -2.24 4.84
N PHE A 149 -15.26 -1.44 4.10
CA PHE A 149 -14.71 -0.40 3.25
C PHE A 149 -15.27 0.97 3.60
N SER A 150 -14.41 1.81 4.21
CA SER A 150 -14.77 3.17 4.62
C SER A 150 -14.50 4.19 3.53
N ASN A 151 -15.52 4.98 3.23
CA ASN A 151 -15.49 6.08 2.26
C ASN A 151 -16.17 7.34 2.83
N LYS A 152 -16.08 8.47 2.11
CA LYS A 152 -16.75 9.71 2.54
C LYS A 152 -18.25 9.62 2.29
N SER A 153 -18.64 9.24 1.07
CA SER A 153 -20.02 9.11 0.58
C SER A 153 -20.13 7.96 -0.41
N LEU A 154 -21.34 7.64 -0.88
CA LEU A 154 -21.56 6.64 -1.92
C LEU A 154 -20.81 6.95 -3.22
N ASN A 155 -20.73 8.23 -3.58
CA ASN A 155 -20.03 8.67 -4.80
C ASN A 155 -18.49 8.60 -4.69
N ASP A 156 -17.98 8.46 -3.48
CA ASP A 156 -16.54 8.32 -3.21
C ASP A 156 -16.09 6.86 -3.14
N ILE A 157 -17.00 5.88 -3.34
CA ILE A 157 -16.66 4.46 -3.31
C ILE A 157 -15.86 4.11 -4.57
N ILE A 158 -14.57 3.91 -4.38
CA ILE A 158 -13.64 3.50 -5.43
C ILE A 158 -13.93 2.04 -5.82
N PHE A 159 -13.89 1.71 -7.12
CA PHE A 159 -14.18 0.38 -7.65
C PHE A 159 -15.58 -0.17 -7.32
N LYS A 160 -16.57 0.72 -7.06
CA LYS A 160 -17.92 0.31 -6.66
C LYS A 160 -18.50 -0.76 -7.60
N LYS A 161 -18.44 -0.51 -8.92
CA LYS A 161 -18.97 -1.45 -9.90
C LYS A 161 -18.22 -2.79 -9.89
N GLU A 162 -16.87 -2.75 -9.83
CA GLU A 162 -16.05 -3.97 -9.79
C GLU A 162 -16.33 -4.80 -8.53
N ILE A 163 -16.47 -4.13 -7.38
CA ILE A 163 -16.79 -4.78 -6.10
C ILE A 163 -18.19 -5.40 -6.14
N ASP A 164 -19.16 -4.74 -6.78
CA ASP A 164 -20.52 -5.29 -6.96
C ASP A 164 -20.50 -6.51 -7.88
N ASP A 165 -19.79 -6.44 -9.01
CA ASP A 165 -19.61 -7.55 -9.94
C ASP A 165 -18.92 -8.75 -9.24
N LEU A 166 -17.93 -8.50 -8.37
CA LEU A 166 -17.28 -9.53 -7.56
C LEU A 166 -18.22 -10.14 -6.51
N THR A 167 -19.04 -9.30 -5.87
CA THR A 167 -20.02 -9.78 -4.89
C THR A 167 -21.06 -10.69 -5.55
N GLU A 168 -21.54 -10.35 -6.74
CA GLU A 168 -22.41 -11.20 -7.53
C GLU A 168 -21.72 -12.51 -7.93
N LYS A 169 -20.44 -12.44 -8.38
CA LYS A 169 -19.67 -13.60 -8.82
C LYS A 169 -19.39 -14.60 -7.70
N PHE A 170 -19.06 -14.11 -6.51
CA PHE A 170 -18.66 -14.95 -5.38
C PHE A 170 -19.77 -15.15 -4.33
N GLU A 171 -20.94 -14.53 -4.54
CA GLU A 171 -22.15 -14.71 -3.73
C GLU A 171 -21.88 -14.80 -2.20
N GLU A 172 -22.13 -15.98 -1.61
CA GLU A 172 -21.98 -16.21 -0.17
C GLU A 172 -20.53 -16.18 0.33
N ARG A 173 -19.54 -16.17 -0.57
CA ARG A 173 -18.12 -16.17 -0.21
C ARG A 173 -17.51 -14.77 -0.07
N LEU A 174 -18.14 -13.74 -0.65
CA LEU A 174 -17.72 -12.34 -0.49
C LEU A 174 -18.84 -11.51 0.12
N LYS A 175 -18.61 -10.97 1.31
CA LYS A 175 -19.50 -10.01 1.95
C LYS A 175 -18.86 -8.64 2.04
N VAL A 176 -19.50 -7.63 1.48
CA VAL A 176 -19.00 -6.26 1.44
C VAL A 176 -19.86 -5.36 2.33
N ILE A 177 -19.22 -4.63 3.21
CA ILE A 177 -19.83 -3.70 4.14
C ILE A 177 -19.23 -2.31 3.91
N TYR A 178 -20.03 -1.38 3.40
CA TYR A 178 -19.60 0.01 3.23
C TYR A 178 -19.87 0.81 4.49
N LEU A 179 -18.90 1.62 4.91
CA LEU A 179 -19.05 2.61 5.98
C LEU A 179 -18.89 4.00 5.39
N LEU A 180 -19.82 4.91 5.68
CA LEU A 180 -19.84 6.26 5.12
C LEU A 180 -19.61 7.32 6.20
N SER A 181 -18.52 8.08 6.07
CA SER A 181 -18.10 9.01 7.12
C SER A 181 -18.70 10.43 7.02
N ARG A 182 -19.29 10.77 5.87
CA ARG A 182 -19.90 12.10 5.61
C ARG A 182 -21.31 12.03 5.05
N GLU A 183 -21.86 10.84 4.98
CA GLU A 183 -23.22 10.59 4.51
C GLU A 183 -23.91 9.67 5.50
N LYS A 184 -25.18 9.93 5.78
CA LYS A 184 -25.97 9.06 6.66
C LYS A 184 -26.38 7.80 5.92
N HIS A 185 -26.19 6.66 6.57
CA HIS A 185 -26.76 5.40 6.09
C HIS A 185 -28.23 5.35 6.50
N PHE A 186 -29.14 5.14 5.54
CA PHE A 186 -30.58 5.31 5.75
C PHE A 186 -31.22 4.31 6.71
N GLU A 187 -30.56 3.19 7.02
CA GLU A 187 -31.17 2.07 7.74
C GLU A 187 -30.47 1.69 9.06
N ASP A 188 -29.16 1.96 9.21
CA ASP A 188 -28.42 1.51 10.38
C ASP A 188 -27.20 2.44 10.64
N GLU A 189 -27.21 3.12 11.78
CA GLU A 189 -26.14 4.03 12.23
C GLU A 189 -24.79 3.29 12.45
N LEU A 190 -24.80 1.96 12.55
CA LEU A 190 -23.60 1.16 12.64
C LEU A 190 -22.69 1.36 11.42
N PHE A 191 -23.26 1.61 10.24
CA PHE A 191 -22.53 1.80 9.00
C PHE A 191 -22.14 3.26 8.73
N GLU A 192 -22.44 4.16 9.66
CA GLU A 192 -22.00 5.56 9.62
C GLU A 192 -20.63 5.74 10.29
N GLY A 193 -19.83 6.69 9.80
CA GLY A 193 -18.56 7.07 10.39
C GLY A 193 -17.35 6.34 9.78
N ARG A 194 -16.22 6.47 10.47
CA ARG A 194 -14.94 5.83 10.08
C ARG A 194 -14.79 4.47 10.75
N ILE A 195 -13.99 3.60 10.16
CA ILE A 195 -13.58 2.37 10.85
C ILE A 195 -12.63 2.76 11.98
N SER A 196 -12.94 2.28 13.19
CA SER A 196 -12.13 2.36 14.40
C SER A 196 -12.18 1.02 15.13
N ALA A 197 -11.37 0.85 16.17
CA ALA A 197 -11.42 -0.32 17.05
C ALA A 197 -12.82 -0.53 17.65
N GLU A 198 -13.46 0.54 18.14
CA GLU A 198 -14.81 0.50 18.68
C GLU A 198 -15.84 0.08 17.62
N LYS A 199 -15.79 0.72 16.44
CA LYS A 199 -16.67 0.38 15.31
C LYS A 199 -16.47 -1.08 14.87
N LEU A 200 -15.23 -1.56 14.79
CA LEU A 200 -14.92 -2.93 14.44
C LEU A 200 -15.45 -3.92 15.47
N SER A 201 -15.42 -3.57 16.77
CA SER A 201 -16.05 -4.39 17.83
C SER A 201 -17.54 -4.58 17.59
N GLN A 202 -18.25 -3.49 17.32
CA GLN A 202 -19.69 -3.52 17.01
C GLN A 202 -20.00 -4.33 15.74
N LEU A 203 -19.14 -4.20 14.71
CA LEU A 203 -19.28 -4.96 13.48
C LEU A 203 -19.08 -6.46 13.72
N PHE A 204 -18.14 -6.87 14.55
CA PHE A 204 -17.99 -8.29 14.90
C PHE A 204 -19.17 -8.83 15.71
N GLU A 205 -19.82 -8.03 16.55
CA GLU A 205 -21.08 -8.39 17.21
C GLU A 205 -22.23 -8.54 16.22
N ARG A 206 -22.26 -7.69 15.16
CA ARG A 206 -23.28 -7.71 14.11
C ARG A 206 -23.11 -8.88 13.15
N PHE A 207 -21.86 -9.36 12.97
CA PHE A 207 -21.48 -10.47 12.10
C PHE A 207 -20.80 -11.60 12.92
N PRO A 208 -21.55 -12.29 13.80
CA PRO A 208 -20.98 -13.27 14.73
C PRO A 208 -20.44 -14.54 14.03
N GLU A 209 -20.75 -14.70 12.73
CA GLU A 209 -20.20 -15.77 11.91
C GLU A 209 -18.72 -15.58 11.54
N ILE A 210 -18.14 -14.40 11.79
CA ILE A 210 -16.72 -14.13 11.54
C ILE A 210 -15.87 -14.79 12.62
N PRO A 211 -14.99 -15.75 12.28
CA PRO A 211 -14.06 -16.36 13.22
C PRO A 211 -12.87 -15.42 13.49
N VAL A 212 -13.06 -14.45 14.39
CA VAL A 212 -12.16 -13.30 14.56
C VAL A 212 -10.70 -13.70 14.81
N GLN A 213 -10.46 -14.73 15.64
CA GLN A 213 -9.09 -15.14 16.00
C GLN A 213 -8.39 -15.97 14.93
N GLU A 214 -9.16 -16.68 14.08
CA GLU A 214 -8.66 -17.55 13.02
C GLU A 214 -8.58 -16.84 11.66
N SER A 215 -9.13 -15.62 11.56
CA SER A 215 -9.15 -14.84 10.33
C SER A 215 -7.79 -14.19 10.02
N THR A 216 -7.52 -14.03 8.74
CA THR A 216 -6.38 -13.25 8.23
C THR A 216 -6.85 -11.87 7.82
N TYR A 217 -6.14 -10.84 8.27
CA TYR A 217 -6.51 -9.43 8.11
C TYR A 217 -5.59 -8.71 7.14
N PHE A 218 -6.18 -7.95 6.22
CA PHE A 218 -5.50 -7.01 5.34
C PHE A 218 -5.99 -5.60 5.63
N ILE A 219 -5.12 -4.72 6.15
CA ILE A 219 -5.49 -3.39 6.62
C ILE A 219 -4.71 -2.35 5.82
N CYS A 220 -5.42 -1.44 5.13
CA CYS A 220 -4.78 -0.32 4.44
C CYS A 220 -5.69 0.91 4.42
N GLY A 221 -5.11 2.07 4.77
CA GLY A 221 -5.82 3.34 4.88
C GLY A 221 -5.04 4.38 5.67
N PRO A 222 -5.69 5.35 6.31
CA PRO A 222 -5.03 6.33 7.17
C PRO A 222 -4.22 5.68 8.30
N SER A 223 -3.07 6.26 8.63
CA SER A 223 -2.14 5.69 9.62
C SER A 223 -2.77 5.49 11.00
N GLU A 224 -3.61 6.42 11.44
CA GLU A 224 -4.37 6.29 12.70
C GLU A 224 -5.30 5.07 12.69
N MET A 225 -6.03 4.86 11.57
CA MET A 225 -6.90 3.69 11.41
C MET A 225 -6.10 2.39 11.51
N ILE A 226 -4.96 2.32 10.85
CA ILE A 226 -4.11 1.11 10.86
C ILE A 226 -3.61 0.83 12.28
N LYS A 227 -3.09 1.85 12.98
CA LYS A 227 -2.59 1.73 14.37
C LYS A 227 -3.69 1.27 15.33
N ASP A 228 -4.85 1.93 15.29
CA ASP A 228 -5.99 1.65 16.15
C ASP A 228 -6.50 0.21 15.97
N ILE A 229 -6.78 -0.16 14.72
CA ILE A 229 -7.32 -1.49 14.39
C ILE A 229 -6.32 -2.61 14.65
N SER A 230 -5.06 -2.46 14.23
CA SER A 230 -4.04 -3.50 14.44
C SER A 230 -3.75 -3.69 15.93
N GLY A 231 -3.73 -2.61 16.70
CA GLY A 231 -3.63 -2.63 18.16
C GLY A 231 -4.78 -3.40 18.80
N TYR A 232 -6.02 -3.09 18.43
CA TYR A 232 -7.22 -3.78 18.92
C TYR A 232 -7.22 -5.28 18.60
N LEU A 233 -6.95 -5.63 17.33
CA LEU A 233 -6.91 -7.04 16.93
C LEU A 233 -5.85 -7.82 17.71
N LYS A 234 -4.66 -7.25 17.87
CA LYS A 234 -3.56 -7.89 18.60
C LYS A 234 -3.79 -7.95 20.10
N ASN A 235 -4.16 -6.82 20.71
CA ASN A 235 -4.16 -6.68 22.17
C ASN A 235 -5.48 -7.11 22.81
N ASP A 236 -6.63 -6.82 22.19
CA ASP A 236 -7.95 -7.12 22.76
C ASP A 236 -8.51 -8.44 22.20
N LYS A 237 -8.45 -8.66 20.89
CA LYS A 237 -8.97 -9.87 20.26
C LYS A 237 -7.98 -11.03 20.24
N LYS A 238 -6.70 -10.81 20.61
CA LYS A 238 -5.63 -11.82 20.65
C LYS A 238 -5.37 -12.52 19.31
N VAL A 239 -5.60 -11.81 18.21
CA VAL A 239 -5.27 -12.32 16.88
C VAL A 239 -3.75 -12.44 16.76
N PRO A 240 -3.21 -13.57 16.27
CA PRO A 240 -1.78 -13.74 16.06
C PRO A 240 -1.20 -12.67 15.10
N SER A 241 -0.05 -12.10 15.45
CA SER A 241 0.55 -11.00 14.67
C SER A 241 0.80 -11.38 13.20
N LEU A 242 1.09 -12.64 12.90
CA LEU A 242 1.27 -13.15 11.54
C LEU A 242 -0.02 -13.15 10.69
N GLN A 243 -1.17 -13.04 11.33
CA GLN A 243 -2.47 -12.95 10.65
C GLN A 243 -2.91 -11.50 10.44
N ILE A 244 -2.19 -10.51 10.98
CA ILE A 244 -2.51 -9.08 10.85
C ILE A 244 -1.48 -8.46 9.91
N MET A 245 -1.88 -8.26 8.65
CA MET A 245 -1.06 -7.59 7.65
C MET A 245 -1.57 -6.17 7.44
N TYR A 246 -0.67 -5.21 7.37
CA TYR A 246 -1.02 -3.82 7.10
C TYR A 246 0.02 -3.15 6.21
N GLU A 247 -0.44 -2.16 5.43
CA GLU A 247 0.41 -1.35 4.57
C GLU A 247 0.10 0.13 4.78
N TYR A 248 1.14 0.94 4.99
CA TYR A 248 1.06 2.39 5.10
C TYR A 248 1.40 3.03 3.74
N TYR A 249 0.62 4.00 3.29
CA TYR A 249 0.94 4.79 2.09
C TYR A 249 1.80 6.02 2.36
N ALA A 250 1.75 6.53 3.58
CA ALA A 250 2.64 7.58 4.06
C ALA A 250 3.22 7.12 5.39
N ALA A 251 4.39 7.64 5.75
CA ALA A 251 4.84 7.50 7.13
C ALA A 251 3.68 7.98 8.03
N PRO A 252 3.41 7.28 9.16
CA PRO A 252 2.53 7.84 10.16
C PRO A 252 2.95 9.29 10.37
N ASP A 253 1.98 10.22 10.32
CA ASP A 253 2.25 11.61 10.63
C ASP A 253 2.90 11.63 12.03
N ASP A 254 4.23 11.70 12.04
CA ASP A 254 4.89 12.31 13.16
C ASP A 254 4.44 13.77 13.02
N ASP A 255 3.70 14.30 13.97
CA ASP A 255 3.46 15.73 14.09
C ASP A 255 4.71 16.46 13.58
N GLU A 256 4.57 17.44 12.66
CA GLU A 256 5.71 18.28 12.28
C GLU A 256 6.35 18.95 13.52
N ASN A 257 5.68 18.85 14.68
CA ASN A 257 6.09 19.18 16.03
C ASN A 257 6.41 17.96 16.91
N ALA A 258 6.39 16.72 16.39
CA ALA A 258 6.90 15.61 17.18
C ALA A 258 8.37 15.88 17.42
N GLU A 259 8.68 16.25 18.64
CA GLU A 259 10.06 16.33 19.11
C GLU A 259 10.74 15.02 18.71
N MET A 260 11.90 15.14 18.02
CA MET A 260 12.75 13.98 17.68
C MET A 260 12.81 13.06 18.89
N SER A 261 12.65 11.75 18.70
CA SER A 261 12.62 10.80 19.81
C SER A 261 13.77 11.06 20.77
N ASP A 262 13.55 10.88 22.07
CA ASP A 262 14.62 11.10 23.06
C ASP A 262 15.84 10.22 22.75
N GLU A 263 15.64 9.08 22.11
CA GLU A 263 16.69 8.20 21.60
C GLU A 263 17.51 8.88 20.50
N PHE A 264 16.86 9.56 19.54
CA PHE A 264 17.58 10.31 18.49
C PHE A 264 18.32 11.53 19.05
N LYS A 265 17.71 12.22 20.04
CA LYS A 265 18.38 13.33 20.77
C LYS A 265 19.62 12.84 21.51
N ALA A 266 19.59 11.62 22.04
CA ALA A 266 20.68 11.01 22.78
C ALA A 266 21.85 10.52 21.90
N ILE A 267 21.66 10.34 20.58
CA ILE A 267 22.74 9.94 19.67
C ILE A 267 23.84 11.00 19.71
N PRO A 268 25.11 10.65 19.96
CA PRO A 268 26.18 11.60 19.92
C PRO A 268 26.40 12.16 18.51
N ASN A 269 26.94 13.38 18.42
CA ASN A 269 27.34 13.97 17.14
C ASN A 269 28.64 13.32 16.67
N ILE A 270 28.54 12.37 15.76
CA ILE A 270 29.64 11.54 15.26
C ILE A 270 29.81 11.78 13.76
N GLU A 271 31.02 11.94 13.30
CA GLU A 271 31.41 11.83 11.90
C GLU A 271 31.78 10.35 11.65
N SER A 272 31.10 9.73 10.70
CA SER A 272 31.31 8.33 10.33
C SER A 272 31.66 8.22 8.85
N MET A 273 32.49 7.23 8.51
CA MET A 273 32.64 6.77 7.14
C MET A 273 31.58 5.71 6.89
N VAL A 274 30.71 5.94 5.91
CA VAL A 274 29.67 4.99 5.48
C VAL A 274 30.08 4.41 4.14
N THR A 275 30.10 3.08 4.03
CA THR A 275 30.28 2.38 2.78
C THR A 275 28.97 1.68 2.40
N LEU A 276 28.41 2.03 1.24
CA LEU A 276 27.27 1.37 0.63
C LEU A 276 27.74 0.38 -0.44
N ILE A 277 27.25 -0.84 -0.38
CA ILE A 277 27.47 -1.85 -1.41
C ILE A 277 26.18 -1.96 -2.22
N ILE A 278 26.25 -1.64 -3.52
CA ILE A 278 25.10 -1.61 -4.42
C ILE A 278 25.51 -2.34 -5.70
N ASP A 279 24.85 -3.47 -6.02
CA ASP A 279 25.13 -4.28 -7.20
C ASP A 279 26.64 -4.65 -7.32
N ASP A 280 27.27 -5.04 -6.19
CA ASP A 280 28.69 -5.37 -6.03
C ASP A 280 29.68 -4.19 -6.14
N ASP A 281 29.21 -2.97 -6.37
CA ASP A 281 30.02 -1.76 -6.34
C ASP A 281 30.01 -1.11 -4.95
N GLU A 282 31.16 -0.60 -4.49
CA GLU A 282 31.35 0.06 -3.20
C GLU A 282 31.40 1.58 -3.33
N TYR A 283 30.57 2.27 -2.56
CA TYR A 283 30.50 3.73 -2.50
C TYR A 283 30.73 4.20 -1.08
N SER A 284 31.79 4.99 -0.84
CA SER A 284 32.11 5.49 0.49
C SER A 284 31.95 7.01 0.58
N PHE A 285 31.35 7.48 1.67
CA PHE A 285 31.17 8.89 1.96
C PHE A 285 31.20 9.18 3.46
N HIS A 286 31.49 10.44 3.82
CA HIS A 286 31.42 10.90 5.20
C HIS A 286 29.99 11.32 5.54
N LEU A 287 29.51 10.89 6.70
CA LEU A 287 28.19 11.20 7.23
C LEU A 287 28.30 11.74 8.65
N ASN A 288 27.63 12.86 8.90
CA ASN A 288 27.43 13.37 10.26
C ASN A 288 26.06 12.90 10.79
N SER A 289 26.05 12.22 11.94
CA SER A 289 24.85 11.62 12.55
C SER A 289 23.72 12.60 12.86
N LYS A 290 23.97 13.91 12.87
CA LYS A 290 22.97 14.96 13.16
C LYS A 290 22.55 15.79 11.97
N LYS A 291 23.09 15.54 10.76
CA LYS A 291 22.85 16.42 9.61
C LYS A 291 21.92 15.80 8.56
N LYS A 292 22.23 14.60 8.10
CA LYS A 292 21.50 13.94 7.01
C LYS A 292 21.33 12.46 7.29
N SER A 293 20.28 11.86 6.72
CA SER A 293 20.19 10.40 6.66
C SER A 293 21.21 9.80 5.68
N ILE A 294 21.51 8.52 5.82
CA ILE A 294 22.36 7.77 4.86
C ILE A 294 21.81 7.92 3.44
N LEU A 295 20.48 7.78 3.29
CA LEU A 295 19.80 7.90 1.99
C LEU A 295 19.94 9.30 1.40
N ASP A 296 19.73 10.36 2.20
CA ASP A 296 19.80 11.73 1.68
C ASP A 296 21.22 12.12 1.29
N GLN A 297 22.24 11.64 2.04
CA GLN A 297 23.64 11.88 1.65
C GLN A 297 23.97 11.12 0.36
N ALA A 298 23.58 9.85 0.25
CA ALA A 298 23.80 9.07 -0.96
C ALA A 298 23.14 9.70 -2.20
N LEU A 299 21.91 10.20 -2.06
CA LEU A 299 21.21 10.92 -3.14
C LEU A 299 21.87 12.26 -3.48
N HIS A 300 22.35 13.01 -2.48
CA HIS A 300 23.11 14.23 -2.68
C HIS A 300 24.39 13.98 -3.50
N ASP A 301 25.05 12.88 -3.22
CA ASP A 301 26.28 12.46 -3.93
C ASP A 301 25.96 11.72 -5.25
N LYS A 302 24.69 11.69 -5.65
CA LYS A 302 24.19 11.07 -6.89
C LYS A 302 24.50 9.58 -7.01
N LEU A 303 24.58 8.87 -5.88
CA LEU A 303 24.77 7.42 -5.88
C LEU A 303 23.51 6.69 -6.37
N PRO A 304 23.64 5.52 -6.99
CA PRO A 304 22.54 4.80 -7.61
C PRO A 304 21.67 4.03 -6.57
N VAL A 305 21.35 4.68 -5.45
CA VAL A 305 20.54 4.06 -4.38
C VAL A 305 19.07 3.91 -4.79
N PRO A 306 18.42 2.77 -4.46
CA PRO A 306 16.99 2.62 -4.66
C PRO A 306 16.21 3.45 -3.64
N PHE A 307 15.22 4.22 -4.10
CA PHE A 307 14.31 4.96 -3.23
C PHE A 307 12.95 5.18 -3.88
N ALA A 308 11.93 5.47 -3.04
CA ALA A 308 10.62 5.94 -3.51
C ALA A 308 9.99 6.92 -2.51
N CYS A 309 9.36 6.45 -1.41
CA CYS A 309 8.61 7.30 -0.46
C CYS A 309 9.50 8.18 0.43
N LYS A 310 10.76 7.79 0.67
CA LYS A 310 11.69 8.40 1.64
C LYS A 310 11.17 8.49 3.09
N GLY A 311 10.03 7.86 3.38
CA GLY A 311 9.35 7.91 4.67
C GLY A 311 9.34 6.60 5.45
N GLY A 312 10.20 5.62 5.09
CA GLY A 312 10.33 4.34 5.82
C GLY A 312 9.19 3.33 5.61
N VAL A 313 8.21 3.60 4.73
CA VAL A 313 7.01 2.75 4.58
C VAL A 313 7.03 1.82 3.37
N CYS A 314 7.63 2.22 2.24
CA CYS A 314 7.59 1.42 1.01
C CYS A 314 8.69 0.34 0.92
N CYS A 315 9.61 0.27 1.87
CA CYS A 315 10.73 -0.66 1.91
C CYS A 315 11.66 -0.65 0.66
N THR A 316 11.52 0.31 -0.26
CA THR A 316 12.35 0.40 -1.47
C THR A 316 13.82 0.66 -1.14
N CYS A 317 14.09 1.49 -0.12
CA CYS A 317 15.44 1.84 0.34
C CYS A 317 15.96 0.92 1.46
N LYS A 318 15.40 -0.27 1.61
CA LYS A 318 15.84 -1.24 2.63
C LYS A 318 17.27 -1.66 2.36
N ALA A 319 18.11 -1.66 3.40
CA ALA A 319 19.48 -2.13 3.36
C ALA A 319 19.75 -3.12 4.50
N GLN A 320 20.77 -3.96 4.33
CA GLN A 320 21.30 -4.81 5.39
C GLN A 320 22.53 -4.16 5.99
N VAL A 321 22.61 -4.08 7.31
CA VAL A 321 23.81 -3.66 8.01
C VAL A 321 24.79 -4.83 8.03
N MET A 322 25.94 -4.66 7.38
CA MET A 322 26.99 -5.69 7.31
C MET A 322 27.97 -5.52 8.46
N GLU A 323 28.30 -4.29 8.82
CA GLU A 323 29.24 -3.93 9.88
C GLU A 323 28.83 -2.59 10.50
N GLY A 324 29.08 -2.42 11.80
CA GLY A 324 28.77 -1.19 12.53
C GLY A 324 27.35 -1.15 13.07
N GLU A 325 26.92 0.05 13.49
CA GLU A 325 25.61 0.32 14.06
C GLU A 325 24.90 1.45 13.30
N VAL A 326 23.61 1.30 13.07
CA VAL A 326 22.77 2.34 12.47
C VAL A 326 21.55 2.60 13.34
N PHE A 327 21.10 3.83 13.35
CA PHE A 327 19.85 4.24 13.98
C PHE A 327 18.82 4.55 12.90
N MET A 328 17.58 4.08 13.10
CA MET A 328 16.46 4.37 12.22
C MET A 328 15.53 5.39 12.87
N GLU A 329 15.39 6.56 12.24
CA GLU A 329 14.43 7.58 12.70
C GLU A 329 12.98 7.09 12.58
N LYS A 330 12.70 6.33 11.52
CA LYS A 330 11.37 5.81 11.21
C LYS A 330 11.48 4.33 10.85
N ASN A 331 10.74 3.51 11.57
CA ASN A 331 10.74 2.05 11.40
C ASN A 331 9.30 1.52 11.37
#